data_a5b1aae3af96c565e342a319789fe9aa
#
_entry.id   a5b1aae3af96c565e342a319789fe9aa
#
_cell.length_a   1.000
_cell.length_b   1.000
_cell.length_c   1.000
_cell.angle_alpha   90.00
_cell.angle_beta   90.00
_cell.angle_gamma   90.00
#
_symmetry.space_group_name_H-M   'P 1'
#
loop_
_entity.id
_entity.type
_entity.pdbx_description
1 polymer ?
#
loop_
_entity_poly.entity_id
_entity_poly.type
_entity_poly.pdbx_seq_one_letter_code
_entity_poly.pdbx_strand_id
1 'polypeptide(L)'
;MPLPLDRRHFLHGSVALGGSLLSGSVVLDHAAHAATVRIDAPQVDRIVVREVTDGAHDIFLRGSEAPGLTVQRTAMTDAAQGRTLHSEWGLALHIESHRGGDAKQYLLDFGFTPEAYANNLDLLKIDPAAVDALIMSHGHYDHCGGLMGFLEARRTKMRKDLRLYTGGEDAFCHRMLRTPDGTFSDYGPQIDRRRLKALGVETVQSEAPVVIEGHAFTTGAVPRTSIEHVLPNSWVEFGVKDGLGCDPNAYMDHHFTPEELAGKPQPDQHWHEHATCFRLGDRGLVVISSCGHAGIINTLRRAQEVSGVDKIYALVGGFHLAPAPDDYLRQVMAELKKFDLEHVLPMHCSGQNFVDLAKQEMPEKLVLCTTGSRYTFTA
;
A
#
# COMPACT_ATOMS: atom_id res chain seq x y z
N MET A 1 -17.51 38.87 11.38
CA MET A 1 -16.19 38.60 11.99
C MET A 1 -16.05 37.09 12.08
N PRO A 2 -15.20 36.43 11.31
CA PRO A 2 -14.93 35.02 11.45
C PRO A 2 -13.88 34.79 12.53
N LEU A 3 -14.14 33.87 13.43
CA LEU A 3 -13.19 33.40 14.46
C LEU A 3 -12.13 32.50 13.80
N PRO A 4 -10.87 32.58 14.20
CA PRO A 4 -9.83 31.72 13.66
C PRO A 4 -9.96 30.31 14.24
N LEU A 5 -9.97 29.31 13.37
CA LEU A 5 -9.88 27.90 13.74
C LEU A 5 -8.45 27.60 14.21
N ASP A 6 -8.28 27.46 15.52
CA ASP A 6 -7.01 27.05 16.11
C ASP A 6 -6.87 25.51 15.98
N ARG A 7 -5.83 25.07 15.27
CA ARG A 7 -5.49 23.66 14.99
C ARG A 7 -5.01 22.87 16.21
N ARG A 8 -5.03 23.46 17.41
CA ARG A 8 -4.45 22.87 18.63
C ARG A 8 -5.40 22.06 19.49
N HIS A 9 -6.68 21.93 19.12
CA HIS A 9 -7.67 21.24 19.97
C HIS A 9 -7.93 19.77 19.64
N PHE A 10 -7.14 19.15 18.77
CA PHE A 10 -7.35 17.74 18.40
C PHE A 10 -6.56 16.70 19.23
N LEU A 11 -5.75 17.13 20.20
CA LEU A 11 -4.81 16.23 20.88
C LEU A 11 -4.81 16.34 22.42
N HIS A 12 -5.94 16.57 23.10
CA HIS A 12 -5.93 16.49 24.57
C HIS A 12 -7.23 15.88 25.11
N GLY A 13 -7.19 14.58 25.34
CA GLY A 13 -8.28 13.86 25.98
C GLY A 13 -7.88 12.47 26.46
N SER A 14 -6.78 12.37 27.20
CA SER A 14 -6.45 11.12 27.90
C SER A 14 -5.62 11.41 29.13
N VAL A 15 -6.26 11.58 30.28
CA VAL A 15 -5.59 11.36 31.57
C VAL A 15 -6.54 10.68 32.55
N ALA A 16 -6.10 9.52 32.97
CA ALA A 16 -6.14 8.88 34.27
C ALA A 16 -7.47 8.38 34.85
N LEU A 17 -7.50 7.09 35.14
CA LEU A 17 -7.50 6.65 36.53
C LEU A 17 -7.14 5.17 36.62
N GLY A 18 -6.24 4.88 37.54
CA GLY A 18 -5.62 3.59 37.73
C GLY A 18 -6.55 2.53 38.33
N GLY A 19 -6.17 1.30 38.07
CA GLY A 19 -6.73 0.10 38.66
C GLY A 19 -5.86 -1.07 38.24
N SER A 20 -4.86 -1.41 39.06
CA SER A 20 -4.03 -2.59 38.86
C SER A 20 -4.90 -3.84 38.99
N LEU A 21 -5.12 -4.53 37.88
CA LEU A 21 -5.42 -5.94 37.89
C LEU A 21 -4.41 -6.62 36.96
N LEU A 22 -3.50 -7.34 37.57
CA LEU A 22 -2.59 -8.27 36.91
C LEU A 22 -3.43 -9.39 36.27
N SER A 23 -3.88 -9.20 35.06
CA SER A 23 -4.27 -10.28 34.17
C SER A 23 -3.10 -10.50 33.23
N GLY A 24 -2.34 -11.55 33.45
CA GLY A 24 -1.30 -12.01 32.55
C GLY A 24 -1.94 -12.31 31.19
N SER A 25 -1.87 -11.39 30.28
CA SER A 25 -2.14 -11.63 28.87
C SER A 25 -1.03 -12.56 28.38
N VAL A 26 -1.38 -13.82 28.16
CA VAL A 26 -0.55 -14.74 27.37
C VAL A 26 -0.53 -14.11 25.98
N VAL A 27 0.52 -13.36 25.67
CA VAL A 27 0.87 -13.04 24.30
C VAL A 27 1.25 -14.35 23.65
N LEU A 28 0.28 -15.01 23.03
CA LEU A 28 0.55 -16.16 22.17
C LEU A 28 1.41 -15.65 21.02
N ASP A 29 2.62 -16.16 20.99
CA ASP A 29 3.65 -15.86 20.02
C ASP A 29 3.19 -16.36 18.62
N HIS A 30 2.55 -15.48 17.84
CA HIS A 30 2.07 -15.78 16.48
C HIS A 30 3.22 -15.76 15.46
N ALA A 31 4.48 -15.71 15.92
CA ALA A 31 5.65 -15.68 15.05
C ALA A 31 6.01 -17.02 14.40
N ALA A 32 5.27 -18.10 14.64
CA ALA A 32 5.79 -19.45 14.43
C ALA A 32 5.38 -20.19 13.14
N HIS A 33 4.58 -19.65 12.23
CA HIS A 33 4.06 -20.47 11.10
C HIS A 33 4.03 -19.86 9.70
N ALA A 34 4.69 -18.74 9.42
CA ALA A 34 5.01 -18.44 8.04
C ALA A 34 6.22 -19.30 7.64
N ALA A 35 5.97 -20.52 7.19
CA ALA A 35 7.02 -21.34 6.57
C ALA A 35 7.78 -20.44 5.58
N THR A 36 9.11 -20.51 5.60
CA THR A 36 10.02 -19.77 4.71
C THR A 36 9.81 -20.23 3.26
N VAL A 37 8.70 -19.81 2.66
CA VAL A 37 8.45 -20.06 1.24
C VAL A 37 9.31 -19.09 0.44
N ARG A 38 10.46 -19.58 -0.01
CA ARG A 38 11.29 -18.85 -0.98
C ARG A 38 10.72 -19.03 -2.37
N ILE A 39 10.81 -17.97 -3.16
CA ILE A 39 10.49 -17.98 -4.58
C ILE A 39 11.78 -17.76 -5.39
N ASP A 40 11.78 -18.20 -6.63
CA ASP A 40 12.78 -17.75 -7.62
C ASP A 40 12.34 -16.36 -8.12
N ALA A 41 12.87 -15.31 -7.48
CA ALA A 41 12.50 -13.92 -7.77
C ALA A 41 12.94 -13.53 -9.19
N PRO A 42 11.99 -13.24 -10.11
CA PRO A 42 12.31 -12.90 -11.48
C PRO A 42 13.17 -11.65 -11.57
N GLN A 43 14.27 -11.71 -12.31
CA GLN A 43 15.12 -10.55 -12.56
C GLN A 43 14.56 -9.73 -13.71
N VAL A 44 14.51 -8.41 -13.57
CA VAL A 44 14.08 -7.45 -14.58
C VAL A 44 15.16 -6.41 -14.85
N ASP A 45 15.13 -5.79 -16.04
CA ASP A 45 16.15 -4.85 -16.48
C ASP A 45 15.77 -3.40 -16.17
N ARG A 46 14.48 -3.13 -16.14
CA ARG A 46 13.92 -1.78 -15.92
C ARG A 46 12.54 -1.86 -15.29
N ILE A 47 12.29 -0.93 -14.38
CA ILE A 47 10.98 -0.71 -13.76
C ILE A 47 10.63 0.75 -13.91
N VAL A 48 9.40 1.04 -14.28
CA VAL A 48 8.84 2.39 -14.30
C VAL A 48 7.68 2.42 -13.34
N VAL A 49 7.76 3.22 -12.30
CA VAL A 49 6.64 3.49 -11.39
C VAL A 49 6.08 4.86 -11.71
N ARG A 50 4.80 4.94 -12.01
CA ARG A 50 4.08 6.19 -12.20
C ARG A 50 3.06 6.37 -11.08
N GLU A 51 3.16 7.48 -10.41
CA GLU A 51 2.25 7.88 -9.35
C GLU A 51 0.99 8.46 -9.99
N VAL A 52 -0.08 7.65 -10.05
CA VAL A 52 -1.34 8.02 -10.69
C VAL A 52 -2.14 8.94 -9.78
N THR A 53 -2.22 8.61 -8.48
CA THR A 53 -2.93 9.39 -7.47
C THR A 53 -2.16 9.34 -6.17
N ASP A 54 -2.02 10.48 -5.51
CA ASP A 54 -1.51 10.66 -4.16
C ASP A 54 -2.08 11.97 -3.57
N GLY A 55 -1.78 12.25 -2.31
CA GLY A 55 -2.28 13.40 -1.54
C GLY A 55 -1.84 14.78 -2.04
N ALA A 56 -0.89 14.88 -2.98
CA ALA A 56 -0.39 16.15 -3.48
C ALA A 56 -0.03 16.12 -4.97
N HIS A 57 -0.23 17.25 -5.66
CA HIS A 57 0.30 17.51 -7.00
C HIS A 57 1.04 18.83 -7.01
N ASP A 58 2.38 18.78 -7.05
CA ASP A 58 3.25 19.95 -7.11
C ASP A 58 3.87 20.09 -8.49
N ILE A 59 3.36 21.05 -9.28
CA ILE A 59 3.83 21.34 -10.64
C ILE A 59 5.21 22.02 -10.67
N PHE A 60 5.70 22.53 -9.56
CA PHE A 60 7.00 23.19 -9.46
C PHE A 60 8.11 22.23 -9.04
N LEU A 61 7.75 21.04 -8.55
CA LEU A 61 8.74 20.03 -8.19
C LEU A 61 9.50 19.59 -9.44
N ARG A 62 10.83 19.68 -9.40
CA ARG A 62 11.68 19.35 -10.56
C ARG A 62 12.01 17.87 -10.62
N GLY A 63 12.21 17.37 -11.82
CA GLY A 63 12.79 16.05 -12.06
C GLY A 63 14.27 16.01 -11.65
N SER A 64 14.80 14.81 -11.55
CA SER A 64 16.19 14.56 -11.20
C SER A 64 16.72 13.30 -11.88
N GLU A 65 18.04 13.19 -11.95
CA GLU A 65 18.74 12.00 -12.41
C GLU A 65 19.79 11.61 -11.38
N ALA A 66 19.81 10.33 -11.06
CA ALA A 66 20.81 9.68 -10.21
C ALA A 66 21.24 8.36 -10.88
N PRO A 67 22.36 7.76 -10.49
CA PRO A 67 22.74 6.45 -11.02
C PRO A 67 21.63 5.40 -10.84
N GLY A 68 21.07 4.95 -11.97
CA GLY A 68 19.99 3.96 -11.99
C GLY A 68 18.60 4.47 -11.67
N LEU A 69 18.39 5.77 -11.43
CA LEU A 69 17.09 6.38 -11.21
C LEU A 69 16.92 7.68 -11.98
N THR A 70 15.90 7.74 -12.85
CA THR A 70 15.45 8.97 -13.50
C THR A 70 14.07 9.34 -12.99
N VAL A 71 13.92 10.58 -12.54
CA VAL A 71 12.65 11.13 -12.04
C VAL A 71 12.13 12.18 -13.02
N GLN A 72 10.96 11.92 -13.62
CA GLN A 72 10.26 12.83 -14.51
C GLN A 72 8.99 13.34 -13.81
N ARG A 73 8.74 14.65 -13.94
CA ARG A 73 7.54 15.27 -13.36
C ARG A 73 6.54 15.60 -14.46
N THR A 74 5.27 15.43 -14.15
CA THR A 74 4.19 15.82 -15.06
C THR A 74 3.69 17.19 -14.65
N ALA A 75 3.89 18.17 -15.52
CA ALA A 75 3.31 19.52 -15.39
C ALA A 75 1.81 19.48 -15.70
N MET A 76 1.19 20.65 -15.90
CA MET A 76 -0.21 20.74 -16.33
C MET A 76 -0.41 19.99 -17.64
N THR A 77 -1.27 18.99 -17.65
CA THR A 77 -1.39 18.01 -18.74
C THR A 77 -2.31 18.48 -19.87
N ASP A 78 -3.40 19.18 -19.53
CA ASP A 78 -4.40 19.58 -20.54
C ASP A 78 -5.09 20.90 -20.14
N ALA A 79 -4.28 21.92 -19.88
CA ALA A 79 -4.77 23.25 -19.46
C ALA A 79 -5.69 23.90 -20.51
N ALA A 80 -5.50 23.64 -21.79
CA ALA A 80 -6.32 24.18 -22.85
C ALA A 80 -7.77 23.66 -22.81
N GLN A 81 -7.99 22.47 -22.26
CA GLN A 81 -9.31 21.89 -22.04
C GLN A 81 -9.81 22.02 -20.60
N GLY A 82 -9.08 22.76 -19.76
CA GLY A 82 -9.43 22.96 -18.35
C GLY A 82 -9.29 21.70 -17.49
N ARG A 83 -8.46 20.72 -17.90
CA ARG A 83 -8.23 19.48 -17.17
C ARG A 83 -6.86 19.47 -16.51
N THR A 84 -6.80 18.95 -15.30
CA THR A 84 -5.57 18.75 -14.55
C THR A 84 -5.59 17.41 -13.82
N LEU A 85 -4.44 16.97 -13.33
CA LEU A 85 -4.38 15.83 -12.43
C LEU A 85 -5.08 16.16 -11.11
N HIS A 86 -5.80 15.19 -10.58
CA HIS A 86 -6.47 15.26 -9.29
C HIS A 86 -5.60 14.60 -8.23
N SER A 87 -5.46 15.25 -7.10
CA SER A 87 -4.89 14.70 -5.88
C SER A 87 -6.01 14.45 -4.88
N GLU A 88 -5.95 13.31 -4.21
CA GLU A 88 -6.89 12.95 -3.16
C GLU A 88 -6.17 12.12 -2.09
N TRP A 89 -6.79 11.97 -0.91
CA TRP A 89 -6.28 11.05 0.08
C TRP A 89 -6.47 9.60 -0.39
N GLY A 90 -5.42 9.05 -1.00
CA GLY A 90 -5.40 7.70 -1.54
C GLY A 90 -4.18 7.48 -2.42
N LEU A 91 -3.80 6.24 -2.62
CA LEU A 91 -2.67 5.88 -3.46
C LEU A 91 -3.12 5.04 -4.65
N ALA A 92 -2.58 5.35 -5.82
CA ALA A 92 -2.69 4.52 -7.02
C ALA A 92 -1.41 4.64 -7.85
N LEU A 93 -0.87 3.49 -8.24
CA LEU A 93 0.36 3.41 -9.03
C LEU A 93 0.11 2.63 -10.33
N HIS A 94 0.74 3.08 -11.41
CA HIS A 94 0.93 2.29 -12.62
C HIS A 94 2.39 1.88 -12.72
N ILE A 95 2.65 0.61 -12.96
CA ILE A 95 4.00 0.05 -12.99
C ILE A 95 4.22 -0.64 -14.32
N GLU A 96 5.33 -0.29 -14.98
CA GLU A 96 5.83 -1.01 -16.14
C GLU A 96 7.11 -1.77 -15.73
N SER A 97 7.24 -3.01 -16.15
CA SER A 97 8.41 -3.82 -15.90
C SER A 97 8.91 -4.43 -17.20
N HIS A 98 10.23 -4.37 -17.44
CA HIS A 98 10.86 -4.84 -18.67
C HIS A 98 11.92 -5.89 -18.36
N ARG A 99 11.92 -6.97 -19.15
CA ARG A 99 12.88 -8.08 -19.08
C ARG A 99 13.21 -8.53 -20.50
N GLY A 100 14.39 -8.18 -20.98
CA GLY A 100 14.73 -8.40 -22.40
C GLY A 100 13.73 -7.69 -23.31
N GLY A 101 13.12 -8.47 -24.22
CA GLY A 101 12.08 -7.99 -25.13
C GLY A 101 10.65 -8.04 -24.57
N ASP A 102 10.44 -8.56 -23.34
CA ASP A 102 9.13 -8.67 -22.72
C ASP A 102 8.85 -7.46 -21.81
N ALA A 103 7.61 -7.00 -21.80
CA ALA A 103 7.15 -5.92 -20.94
C ALA A 103 5.80 -6.30 -20.29
N LYS A 104 5.64 -5.95 -19.02
CA LYS A 104 4.41 -6.15 -18.26
C LYS A 104 3.97 -4.86 -17.61
N GLN A 105 2.66 -4.68 -17.52
CA GLN A 105 2.05 -3.50 -16.90
C GLN A 105 1.07 -3.89 -15.80
N TYR A 106 1.16 -3.18 -14.68
CA TYR A 106 0.36 -3.43 -13.50
C TYR A 106 -0.33 -2.14 -13.04
N LEU A 107 -1.54 -2.27 -12.51
CA LEU A 107 -2.15 -1.24 -11.67
C LEU A 107 -2.10 -1.74 -10.24
N LEU A 108 -1.37 -1.00 -9.40
CA LEU A 108 -1.25 -1.28 -7.97
C LEU A 108 -2.00 -0.19 -7.21
N ASP A 109 -3.05 -0.61 -6.52
CA ASP A 109 -4.03 0.24 -5.85
C ASP A 109 -4.76 1.23 -6.80
N PHE A 110 -5.85 1.84 -6.33
CA PHE A 110 -6.84 2.47 -7.20
C PHE A 110 -7.34 3.83 -6.66
N GLY A 111 -6.67 4.39 -5.65
CA GLY A 111 -7.07 5.64 -5.03
C GLY A 111 -8.39 5.57 -4.28
N PHE A 112 -8.95 6.74 -3.97
CA PHE A 112 -10.18 6.88 -3.18
C PHE A 112 -11.42 6.94 -4.07
N THR A 113 -11.40 7.76 -5.14
CA THR A 113 -12.56 7.96 -6.01
C THR A 113 -12.31 7.46 -7.44
N PRO A 114 -13.30 6.80 -8.06
CA PRO A 114 -13.17 6.36 -9.45
C PRO A 114 -13.03 7.52 -10.43
N GLU A 115 -13.57 8.70 -10.11
CA GLU A 115 -13.51 9.90 -10.93
C GLU A 115 -12.08 10.45 -11.01
N ALA A 116 -11.41 10.63 -9.87
CA ALA A 116 -10.02 11.11 -9.84
C ALA A 116 -9.09 10.10 -10.50
N TYR A 117 -9.27 8.82 -10.19
CA TYR A 117 -8.48 7.74 -10.77
C TYR A 117 -8.61 7.70 -12.30
N ALA A 118 -9.84 7.69 -12.83
CA ALA A 118 -10.10 7.66 -14.28
C ALA A 118 -9.57 8.92 -14.98
N ASN A 119 -9.76 10.12 -14.40
CA ASN A 119 -9.22 11.36 -14.92
C ASN A 119 -7.69 11.30 -15.06
N ASN A 120 -7.02 10.81 -14.03
CA ASN A 120 -5.56 10.76 -14.01
C ASN A 120 -5.00 9.70 -14.98
N LEU A 121 -5.63 8.53 -15.08
CA LEU A 121 -5.25 7.51 -16.07
C LEU A 121 -5.32 8.07 -17.50
N ASP A 122 -6.42 8.78 -17.83
CA ASP A 122 -6.61 9.39 -19.17
C ASP A 122 -5.56 10.47 -19.45
N LEU A 123 -5.30 11.37 -18.50
CA LEU A 123 -4.33 12.46 -18.67
C LEU A 123 -2.87 11.94 -18.73
N LEU A 124 -2.56 10.89 -17.98
CA LEU A 124 -1.25 10.22 -18.01
C LEU A 124 -1.11 9.25 -19.19
N LYS A 125 -2.17 9.10 -20.00
CA LYS A 125 -2.21 8.23 -21.20
C LYS A 125 -1.88 6.78 -20.89
N ILE A 126 -2.39 6.28 -19.76
CA ILE A 126 -2.27 4.88 -19.38
C ILE A 126 -3.38 4.10 -20.07
N ASP A 127 -2.99 3.17 -20.95
CA ASP A 127 -3.94 2.36 -21.72
C ASP A 127 -4.40 1.13 -20.91
N PRO A 128 -5.68 1.03 -20.55
CA PRO A 128 -6.20 -0.14 -19.86
C PRO A 128 -5.99 -1.47 -20.62
N ALA A 129 -5.91 -1.42 -21.95
CA ALA A 129 -5.70 -2.63 -22.76
C ALA A 129 -4.30 -3.22 -22.58
N ALA A 130 -3.34 -2.43 -22.15
CA ALA A 130 -1.96 -2.86 -21.92
C ALA A 130 -1.72 -3.42 -20.50
N VAL A 131 -2.72 -3.38 -19.62
CA VAL A 131 -2.59 -3.83 -18.24
C VAL A 131 -2.65 -5.36 -18.19
N ASP A 132 -1.60 -5.97 -17.64
CA ASP A 132 -1.48 -7.42 -17.49
C ASP A 132 -2.11 -7.94 -16.20
N ALA A 133 -2.00 -7.20 -15.09
CA ALA A 133 -2.59 -7.58 -13.81
C ALA A 133 -2.97 -6.37 -12.96
N LEU A 134 -3.92 -6.59 -12.06
CA LEU A 134 -4.33 -5.68 -11.00
C LEU A 134 -3.76 -6.20 -9.68
N ILE A 135 -3.31 -5.30 -8.81
CA ILE A 135 -2.78 -5.62 -7.50
C ILE A 135 -3.46 -4.71 -6.47
N MET A 136 -3.98 -5.27 -5.40
CA MET A 136 -4.52 -4.54 -4.26
C MET A 136 -3.68 -4.87 -3.04
N SER A 137 -2.96 -3.90 -2.53
CA SER A 137 -2.01 -4.07 -1.42
C SER A 137 -2.70 -4.46 -0.12
N HIS A 138 -3.83 -3.83 0.16
CA HIS A 138 -4.68 -4.07 1.33
C HIS A 138 -6.09 -3.52 1.11
N GLY A 139 -6.99 -3.74 2.06
CA GLY A 139 -8.43 -3.49 1.89
C GLY A 139 -8.93 -2.13 2.40
N HIS A 140 -8.09 -1.12 2.60
CA HIS A 140 -8.55 0.23 2.90
C HIS A 140 -9.17 0.89 1.66
N TYR A 141 -10.21 1.70 1.90
CA TYR A 141 -10.98 2.31 0.82
C TYR A 141 -10.15 3.28 -0.03
N ASP A 142 -9.23 4.01 0.56
CA ASP A 142 -8.32 4.92 -0.12
C ASP A 142 -7.26 4.24 -1.01
N HIS A 143 -7.26 2.90 -1.04
CA HIS A 143 -6.47 2.07 -1.95
C HIS A 143 -7.34 1.26 -2.93
N CYS A 144 -8.61 1.04 -2.60
CA CYS A 144 -9.49 0.22 -3.45
C CYS A 144 -10.73 0.97 -3.98
N GLY A 145 -10.97 2.20 -3.55
CA GLY A 145 -12.20 2.95 -3.85
C GLY A 145 -12.44 3.16 -5.34
N GLY A 146 -11.42 3.42 -6.11
CA GLY A 146 -11.52 3.59 -7.57
C GLY A 146 -11.71 2.30 -8.37
N LEU A 147 -11.42 1.11 -7.79
CA LEU A 147 -11.37 -0.16 -8.51
C LEU A 147 -12.66 -0.50 -9.25
N MET A 148 -13.79 -0.51 -8.54
CA MET A 148 -15.05 -0.96 -9.14
C MET A 148 -15.53 -0.03 -10.26
N GLY A 149 -15.49 1.29 -10.03
CA GLY A 149 -15.86 2.26 -11.08
C GLY A 149 -14.92 2.21 -12.29
N PHE A 150 -13.63 2.01 -12.08
CA PHE A 150 -12.67 1.80 -13.17
C PHE A 150 -13.00 0.54 -13.98
N LEU A 151 -13.24 -0.58 -13.33
CA LEU A 151 -13.58 -1.84 -14.01
C LEU A 151 -14.90 -1.71 -14.79
N GLU A 152 -15.94 -1.13 -14.21
CA GLU A 152 -17.22 -0.92 -14.89
C GLU A 152 -17.08 -0.06 -16.16
N ALA A 153 -16.21 0.96 -16.10
CA ALA A 153 -16.00 1.85 -17.23
C ALA A 153 -15.05 1.29 -18.29
N ARG A 154 -14.08 0.46 -17.93
CA ARG A 154 -12.96 0.10 -18.80
C ARG A 154 -12.77 -1.39 -19.05
N ARG A 155 -13.47 -2.30 -18.33
CA ARG A 155 -13.27 -3.75 -18.36
C ARG A 155 -13.29 -4.34 -19.77
N THR A 156 -14.17 -3.84 -20.65
CA THR A 156 -14.31 -4.34 -22.03
C THR A 156 -13.07 -4.06 -22.91
N LYS A 157 -12.21 -3.13 -22.51
CA LYS A 157 -10.94 -2.80 -23.19
C LYS A 157 -9.75 -3.61 -22.69
N MET A 158 -9.91 -4.30 -21.57
CA MET A 158 -8.83 -5.05 -20.91
C MET A 158 -8.79 -6.51 -21.38
N ARG A 159 -7.68 -7.19 -21.10
CA ARG A 159 -7.51 -8.63 -21.38
C ARG A 159 -8.62 -9.45 -20.70
N LYS A 160 -9.01 -10.57 -21.30
CA LYS A 160 -10.14 -11.40 -20.81
C LYS A 160 -9.79 -12.12 -19.51
N ASP A 161 -8.55 -12.60 -19.39
CA ASP A 161 -7.99 -13.37 -18.28
C ASP A 161 -7.35 -12.48 -17.19
N LEU A 162 -7.92 -11.29 -16.97
CA LEU A 162 -7.45 -10.32 -16.01
C LEU A 162 -7.57 -10.87 -14.57
N ARG A 163 -6.49 -10.74 -13.81
CA ARG A 163 -6.42 -11.15 -12.41
C ARG A 163 -6.25 -9.94 -11.49
N LEU A 164 -6.91 -10.02 -10.32
CA LEU A 164 -6.69 -9.13 -9.20
C LEU A 164 -5.96 -9.91 -8.10
N TYR A 165 -4.71 -9.55 -7.86
CA TYR A 165 -3.91 -10.12 -6.78
C TYR A 165 -4.16 -9.32 -5.50
N THR A 166 -4.48 -10.02 -4.41
CA THR A 166 -4.71 -9.44 -3.08
C THR A 166 -3.88 -10.22 -2.06
N GLY A 167 -3.82 -9.75 -0.84
CA GLY A 167 -3.35 -10.55 0.29
C GLY A 167 -4.33 -11.68 0.64
N GLY A 168 -4.58 -11.91 1.92
CA GLY A 168 -5.50 -12.94 2.37
C GLY A 168 -6.98 -12.56 2.24
N GLU A 169 -7.84 -13.42 2.74
CA GLU A 169 -9.30 -13.26 2.75
C GLU A 169 -9.74 -11.99 3.48
N ASP A 170 -9.02 -11.58 4.52
CA ASP A 170 -9.30 -10.37 5.31
C ASP A 170 -9.11 -9.06 4.53
N ALA A 171 -8.53 -9.09 3.33
CA ALA A 171 -8.54 -7.97 2.39
C ALA A 171 -9.98 -7.49 2.08
N PHE A 172 -10.95 -8.37 2.17
CA PHE A 172 -12.37 -8.10 1.87
C PHE A 172 -13.24 -7.86 3.09
N CYS A 173 -12.70 -7.94 4.30
CA CYS A 173 -13.46 -7.69 5.52
C CYS A 173 -14.06 -6.28 5.55
N HIS A 174 -15.17 -6.12 6.26
CA HIS A 174 -15.79 -4.83 6.49
C HIS A 174 -14.92 -3.94 7.37
N ARG A 175 -14.57 -2.75 6.88
CA ARG A 175 -13.76 -1.78 7.60
C ARG A 175 -14.56 -0.57 8.02
N MET A 176 -14.24 -0.06 9.21
CA MET A 176 -14.95 1.03 9.85
C MET A 176 -13.96 2.00 10.49
N LEU A 177 -14.40 3.25 10.64
CA LEU A 177 -13.71 4.26 11.44
C LEU A 177 -14.46 4.41 12.77
N ARG A 178 -13.71 4.44 13.87
CA ARG A 178 -14.28 4.74 15.18
C ARG A 178 -14.42 6.24 15.34
N THR A 179 -15.63 6.71 15.57
CA THR A 179 -15.95 8.11 15.79
C THR A 179 -15.57 8.55 17.21
N PRO A 180 -15.45 9.87 17.49
CA PRO A 180 -15.06 10.37 18.82
C PRO A 180 -16.03 9.99 19.94
N ASP A 181 -17.31 9.75 19.64
CA ASP A 181 -18.32 9.29 20.61
C ASP A 181 -18.26 7.77 20.85
N GLY A 182 -17.34 7.05 20.16
CA GLY A 182 -17.13 5.62 20.32
C GLY A 182 -17.99 4.75 19.44
N THR A 183 -18.87 5.32 18.61
CA THR A 183 -19.62 4.59 17.57
C THR A 183 -18.74 4.29 16.36
N PHE A 184 -19.28 3.56 15.39
CA PHE A 184 -18.56 3.20 14.17
C PHE A 184 -19.30 3.74 12.95
N SER A 185 -18.54 4.20 11.96
CA SER A 185 -19.02 4.53 10.62
C SER A 185 -18.25 3.72 9.58
N ASP A 186 -18.89 3.37 8.47
CA ASP A 186 -18.23 2.64 7.39
C ASP A 186 -17.03 3.43 6.84
N TYR A 187 -15.96 2.71 6.52
CA TYR A 187 -14.80 3.26 5.81
C TYR A 187 -14.96 3.04 4.31
N GLY A 188 -16.03 3.56 3.75
CA GLY A 188 -16.38 3.44 2.34
C GLY A 188 -17.07 2.12 1.95
N PRO A 189 -17.53 2.01 0.69
CA PRO A 189 -18.16 0.82 0.16
C PRO A 189 -17.22 -0.39 0.11
N GLN A 190 -17.72 -1.56 0.50
CA GLN A 190 -16.98 -2.80 0.41
C GLN A 190 -16.85 -3.30 -1.04
N ILE A 191 -15.78 -4.01 -1.34
CA ILE A 191 -15.61 -4.70 -2.63
C ILE A 191 -16.55 -5.90 -2.70
N ASP A 192 -17.48 -5.88 -3.64
CA ASP A 192 -18.33 -7.03 -3.93
C ASP A 192 -17.65 -8.00 -4.90
N ARG A 193 -17.16 -9.12 -4.39
CA ARG A 193 -16.49 -10.16 -5.18
C ARG A 193 -17.41 -10.77 -6.25
N ARG A 194 -18.73 -10.76 -6.05
CA ARG A 194 -19.70 -11.23 -7.05
C ARG A 194 -19.70 -10.32 -8.28
N ARG A 195 -19.54 -9.00 -8.07
CA ARG A 195 -19.38 -8.03 -9.16
C ARG A 195 -18.04 -8.19 -9.88
N LEU A 196 -16.92 -8.42 -9.15
CA LEU A 196 -15.65 -8.74 -9.77
C LEU A 196 -15.75 -9.97 -10.67
N LYS A 197 -16.37 -11.05 -10.16
CA LYS A 197 -16.61 -12.27 -10.94
C LYS A 197 -17.51 -12.02 -12.15
N ALA A 198 -18.59 -11.24 -12.02
CA ALA A 198 -19.47 -10.88 -13.13
C ALA A 198 -18.77 -10.06 -14.21
N LEU A 199 -17.79 -9.26 -13.83
CA LEU A 199 -16.89 -8.54 -14.75
C LEU A 199 -15.78 -9.44 -15.32
N GLY A 200 -15.73 -10.71 -14.99
CA GLY A 200 -14.70 -11.65 -15.45
C GLY A 200 -13.30 -11.33 -14.91
N VAL A 201 -13.21 -10.81 -13.68
CA VAL A 201 -11.94 -10.61 -12.95
C VAL A 201 -11.78 -11.76 -11.97
N GLU A 202 -10.73 -12.55 -12.13
CA GLU A 202 -10.34 -13.59 -11.19
C GLU A 202 -9.58 -12.96 -10.00
N THR A 203 -9.97 -13.27 -8.78
CA THR A 203 -9.26 -12.85 -7.57
C THR A 203 -8.27 -13.94 -7.16
N VAL A 204 -7.00 -13.57 -7.02
CA VAL A 204 -5.92 -14.43 -6.52
C VAL A 204 -5.54 -13.93 -5.13
N GLN A 205 -5.90 -14.70 -4.11
CA GLN A 205 -5.49 -14.41 -2.73
C GLN A 205 -4.10 -14.96 -2.48
N SER A 206 -3.18 -14.12 -2.00
CA SER A 206 -1.75 -14.40 -1.89
C SER A 206 -1.27 -14.21 -0.45
N GLU A 207 -1.70 -15.09 0.46
CA GLU A 207 -1.11 -15.16 1.81
C GLU A 207 0.34 -15.63 1.74
N ALA A 208 0.63 -16.59 0.86
CA ALA A 208 1.98 -16.95 0.48
C ALA A 208 2.52 -16.03 -0.63
N PRO A 209 3.85 -15.87 -0.75
CA PRO A 209 4.46 -15.13 -1.86
C PRO A 209 4.09 -15.74 -3.20
N VAL A 210 3.75 -14.89 -4.18
CA VAL A 210 3.45 -15.33 -5.56
C VAL A 210 4.20 -14.47 -6.57
N VAL A 211 4.60 -15.10 -7.68
CA VAL A 211 5.14 -14.40 -8.84
C VAL A 211 3.98 -13.94 -9.72
N ILE A 212 3.97 -12.64 -10.07
CA ILE A 212 2.95 -12.02 -10.90
C ILE A 212 3.49 -11.79 -12.31
N GLU A 213 2.85 -12.40 -13.30
CA GLU A 213 3.18 -12.28 -14.75
C GLU A 213 4.68 -12.47 -15.08
N GLY A 214 5.41 -13.24 -14.25
CA GLY A 214 6.83 -13.57 -14.46
C GLY A 214 7.83 -12.43 -14.21
N HIS A 215 7.40 -11.27 -13.75
CA HIS A 215 8.27 -10.09 -13.52
C HIS A 215 8.23 -9.58 -12.09
N ALA A 216 7.05 -9.45 -11.49
CA ALA A 216 6.86 -9.00 -10.11
C ALA A 216 6.67 -10.18 -9.17
N PHE A 217 6.79 -9.95 -7.87
CA PHE A 217 6.35 -10.88 -6.86
C PHE A 217 5.78 -10.16 -5.63
N THR A 218 4.92 -10.84 -4.87
CA THR A 218 4.42 -10.35 -3.58
C THR A 218 5.25 -10.91 -2.44
N THR A 219 5.28 -10.19 -1.33
CA THR A 219 5.86 -10.71 -0.07
C THR A 219 5.01 -11.82 0.55
N GLY A 220 3.72 -11.94 0.15
CA GLY A 220 2.74 -12.60 0.98
C GLY A 220 2.56 -11.87 2.31
N ALA A 221 1.93 -12.52 3.27
CA ALA A 221 1.78 -11.99 4.62
C ALA A 221 3.13 -11.61 5.23
N VAL A 222 3.18 -10.47 5.92
CA VAL A 222 4.41 -9.88 6.49
C VAL A 222 4.49 -10.18 7.99
N PRO A 223 5.41 -11.05 8.44
CA PRO A 223 5.63 -11.31 9.87
C PRO A 223 6.14 -10.07 10.61
N ARG A 224 5.63 -9.83 11.80
CA ARG A 224 6.02 -8.69 12.64
C ARG A 224 7.13 -9.09 13.59
N THR A 225 8.37 -8.90 13.18
CA THR A 225 9.57 -9.31 13.91
C THR A 225 10.49 -8.15 14.30
N SER A 226 10.13 -6.92 13.88
CA SER A 226 10.86 -5.71 14.21
C SER A 226 10.30 -5.02 15.47
N ILE A 227 10.77 -3.82 15.73
CA ILE A 227 10.22 -2.92 16.76
C ILE A 227 8.83 -2.39 16.39
N GLU A 228 8.42 -2.57 15.13
CA GLU A 228 7.20 -1.97 14.61
C GLU A 228 5.95 -2.70 15.07
N HIS A 229 4.91 -1.94 15.26
CA HIS A 229 3.56 -2.39 15.58
C HIS A 229 2.56 -1.61 14.73
N VAL A 230 1.35 -2.12 14.61
CA VAL A 230 0.28 -1.43 13.87
C VAL A 230 -0.08 -0.15 14.59
N LEU A 231 0.14 0.99 13.91
CA LEU A 231 -0.28 2.28 14.41
C LEU A 231 -1.80 2.44 14.30
N PRO A 232 -2.44 3.31 15.10
CA PRO A 232 -3.88 3.54 15.05
C PRO A 232 -4.38 3.83 13.63
N ASN A 233 -5.40 3.07 13.21
CA ASN A 233 -6.00 3.17 11.90
C ASN A 233 -7.50 2.77 11.94
N SER A 234 -7.97 1.93 11.02
CA SER A 234 -9.33 1.43 10.96
C SER A 234 -9.64 0.32 11.98
N TRP A 235 -10.91 0.00 12.07
CA TRP A 235 -11.45 -1.18 12.75
C TRP A 235 -11.99 -2.14 11.69
N VAL A 236 -11.98 -3.42 12.01
CA VAL A 236 -12.42 -4.49 11.11
C VAL A 236 -13.50 -5.34 11.78
N GLU A 237 -14.49 -5.75 10.99
CA GLU A 237 -15.49 -6.73 11.39
C GLU A 237 -15.34 -7.96 10.48
N PHE A 238 -15.15 -9.12 11.10
CA PHE A 238 -15.07 -10.40 10.40
C PHE A 238 -16.45 -10.98 10.17
N GLY A 239 -16.66 -11.61 9.04
CA GLY A 239 -17.90 -12.26 8.67
C GLY A 239 -18.45 -11.80 7.32
N VAL A 240 -19.43 -12.56 6.82
CA VAL A 240 -20.12 -12.26 5.59
C VAL A 240 -21.54 -11.79 5.89
N LYS A 241 -21.90 -10.58 5.45
CA LYS A 241 -23.26 -10.02 5.52
C LYS A 241 -23.74 -9.69 4.11
N ASP A 242 -24.88 -10.22 3.71
CA ASP A 242 -25.46 -10.01 2.37
C ASP A 242 -24.52 -10.31 1.20
N GLY A 243 -23.56 -11.23 1.41
CA GLY A 243 -22.56 -11.63 0.44
C GLY A 243 -21.38 -10.67 0.31
N LEU A 244 -21.26 -9.68 1.20
CA LEU A 244 -20.10 -8.80 1.37
C LEU A 244 -19.32 -9.21 2.62
N GLY A 245 -18.05 -8.78 2.68
CA GLY A 245 -17.15 -9.11 3.80
C GLY A 245 -16.25 -10.28 3.51
N CYS A 246 -15.63 -10.82 4.57
CA CYS A 246 -14.68 -11.91 4.53
C CYS A 246 -15.20 -13.15 5.26
N ASP A 247 -14.82 -14.34 4.79
CA ASP A 247 -15.20 -15.60 5.43
C ASP A 247 -14.14 -16.02 6.44
N PRO A 248 -14.43 -16.00 7.76
CA PRO A 248 -13.47 -16.44 8.78
C PRO A 248 -12.99 -17.88 8.59
N ASN A 249 -13.82 -18.75 7.95
CA ASN A 249 -13.44 -20.14 7.72
C ASN A 249 -12.47 -20.33 6.55
N ALA A 250 -12.29 -19.32 5.70
CA ALA A 250 -11.32 -19.33 4.61
C ALA A 250 -9.91 -18.95 5.07
N TYR A 251 -9.74 -18.53 6.30
CA TYR A 251 -8.47 -18.12 6.89
C TYR A 251 -7.69 -19.32 7.41
N MET A 252 -6.56 -19.65 6.80
CA MET A 252 -5.83 -20.90 7.12
C MET A 252 -4.93 -20.79 8.35
N ASP A 253 -4.38 -19.60 8.64
CA ASP A 253 -3.34 -19.42 9.65
C ASP A 253 -3.68 -18.44 10.78
N HIS A 254 -4.89 -17.87 10.79
CA HIS A 254 -5.33 -16.98 11.85
C HIS A 254 -6.27 -17.69 12.85
N HIS A 255 -5.95 -17.60 14.13
CA HIS A 255 -6.82 -18.07 15.19
C HIS A 255 -7.73 -16.94 15.67
N PHE A 256 -8.97 -16.96 15.20
CA PHE A 256 -9.97 -15.96 15.58
C PHE A 256 -10.30 -16.03 17.07
N THR A 257 -10.39 -14.87 17.70
CA THR A 257 -10.94 -14.73 19.05
C THR A 257 -12.46 -14.93 19.02
N PRO A 258 -13.07 -15.28 20.16
CA PRO A 258 -14.54 -15.34 20.26
C PRO A 258 -15.24 -14.03 19.87
N GLU A 259 -14.60 -12.87 20.12
CA GLU A 259 -15.10 -11.55 19.77
C GLU A 259 -15.10 -11.33 18.25
N GLU A 260 -14.05 -11.71 17.55
CA GLU A 260 -13.95 -11.66 16.09
C GLU A 260 -15.01 -12.57 15.45
N LEU A 261 -15.13 -13.82 15.92
CA LEU A 261 -16.15 -14.75 15.44
C LEU A 261 -17.59 -14.29 15.75
N ALA A 262 -17.78 -13.48 16.78
CA ALA A 262 -19.07 -12.87 17.09
C ALA A 262 -19.38 -11.65 16.22
N GLY A 263 -18.52 -11.30 15.27
CA GLY A 263 -18.66 -10.13 14.38
C GLY A 263 -18.60 -8.80 15.14
N LYS A 264 -17.81 -8.73 16.21
CA LYS A 264 -17.58 -7.47 16.92
C LYS A 264 -16.41 -6.74 16.26
N PRO A 265 -16.53 -5.40 16.06
CA PRO A 265 -15.42 -4.62 15.54
C PRO A 265 -14.17 -4.76 16.41
N GLN A 266 -13.03 -5.01 15.75
CA GLN A 266 -11.72 -5.11 16.37
C GLN A 266 -10.76 -4.10 15.69
N PRO A 267 -9.70 -3.63 16.37
CA PRO A 267 -8.65 -2.86 15.71
C PRO A 267 -8.04 -3.66 14.57
N ASP A 268 -8.05 -3.09 13.36
CA ASP A 268 -7.55 -3.79 12.18
C ASP A 268 -6.03 -4.03 12.28
N GLN A 269 -5.65 -5.28 12.16
CA GLN A 269 -4.26 -5.70 12.22
C GLN A 269 -3.61 -5.86 10.85
N HIS A 270 -4.36 -5.73 9.76
CA HIS A 270 -3.86 -5.81 8.37
C HIS A 270 -3.00 -7.03 8.07
N TRP A 271 -3.42 -8.22 8.51
CA TRP A 271 -2.68 -9.47 8.25
C TRP A 271 -2.52 -9.77 6.76
N HIS A 272 -3.47 -9.30 5.94
CA HIS A 272 -3.50 -9.44 4.48
C HIS A 272 -2.58 -8.47 3.74
N GLU A 273 -2.04 -7.43 4.41
CA GLU A 273 -1.18 -6.47 3.73
C GLU A 273 0.08 -7.14 3.18
N HIS A 274 0.40 -6.85 1.93
CA HIS A 274 1.60 -7.32 1.27
C HIS A 274 2.26 -6.21 0.46
N ALA A 275 3.56 -6.35 0.21
CA ALA A 275 4.30 -5.48 -0.72
C ALA A 275 4.45 -6.16 -2.08
N THR A 276 4.54 -5.32 -3.12
CA THR A 276 4.91 -5.73 -4.49
C THR A 276 6.39 -5.45 -4.71
N CYS A 277 7.13 -6.47 -5.15
CA CYS A 277 8.58 -6.43 -5.25
C CYS A 277 9.06 -6.77 -6.65
N PHE A 278 10.22 -6.20 -7.02
CA PHE A 278 10.94 -6.50 -8.26
C PHE A 278 12.42 -6.68 -7.95
N ARG A 279 13.06 -7.66 -8.56
CA ARG A 279 14.52 -7.81 -8.55
C ARG A 279 15.11 -7.08 -9.76
N LEU A 280 15.75 -5.94 -9.53
CA LEU A 280 16.30 -5.07 -10.57
C LEU A 280 17.78 -5.44 -10.85
N GLY A 281 18.00 -6.33 -11.80
CA GLY A 281 19.35 -6.76 -12.15
C GLY A 281 20.17 -7.15 -10.92
N ASP A 282 21.41 -6.65 -10.86
CA ASP A 282 22.33 -6.80 -9.73
C ASP A 282 22.21 -5.65 -8.71
N ARG A 283 21.34 -4.67 -8.95
CA ARG A 283 21.14 -3.57 -8.00
C ARG A 283 20.42 -4.00 -6.73
N GLY A 284 19.62 -5.05 -6.79
CA GLY A 284 18.84 -5.55 -5.66
C GLY A 284 17.34 -5.40 -5.84
N LEU A 285 16.59 -5.34 -4.74
CA LEU A 285 15.13 -5.25 -4.75
C LEU A 285 14.64 -3.79 -4.82
N VAL A 286 13.63 -3.56 -5.64
CA VAL A 286 12.72 -2.43 -5.50
C VAL A 286 11.48 -2.95 -4.79
N VAL A 287 11.24 -2.46 -3.57
CA VAL A 287 10.12 -2.87 -2.71
C VAL A 287 9.09 -1.75 -2.71
N ILE A 288 7.88 -2.06 -3.16
CA ILE A 288 6.75 -1.11 -3.18
C ILE A 288 5.79 -1.48 -2.07
N SER A 289 5.83 -0.71 -0.99
CA SER A 289 4.88 -0.75 0.11
C SER A 289 3.81 0.31 -0.14
N SER A 290 2.55 -0.07 -0.21
CA SER A 290 1.51 0.92 -0.51
C SER A 290 1.06 1.69 0.72
N CYS A 291 1.04 1.04 1.89
CA CYS A 291 0.69 1.71 3.14
C CYS A 291 1.64 1.39 4.30
N GLY A 292 2.10 0.14 4.43
CA GLY A 292 3.10 -0.24 5.44
C GLY A 292 2.51 -0.42 6.85
N HIS A 293 1.27 -0.85 6.98
CA HIS A 293 0.65 -1.15 8.28
C HIS A 293 1.35 -2.29 9.03
N ALA A 294 1.90 -3.26 8.29
CA ALA A 294 2.72 -4.33 8.86
C ALA A 294 4.10 -3.85 9.36
N GLY A 295 4.47 -2.60 9.05
CA GLY A 295 5.78 -2.01 9.30
C GLY A 295 6.73 -2.15 8.11
N ILE A 296 7.41 -1.06 7.75
CA ILE A 296 8.31 -1.05 6.58
C ILE A 296 9.58 -1.88 6.83
N ILE A 297 10.07 -1.95 8.06
CA ILE A 297 11.22 -2.79 8.43
C ILE A 297 10.87 -4.27 8.29
N ASN A 298 9.68 -4.66 8.76
CA ASN A 298 9.15 -6.02 8.60
C ASN A 298 8.99 -6.36 7.12
N THR A 299 8.43 -5.43 6.33
CA THR A 299 8.23 -5.58 4.89
C THR A 299 9.54 -5.79 4.13
N LEU A 300 10.57 -5.00 4.43
CA LEU A 300 11.90 -5.14 3.82
C LEU A 300 12.55 -6.47 4.17
N ARG A 301 12.52 -6.87 5.46
CA ARG A 301 13.01 -8.18 5.90
C ARG A 301 12.30 -9.32 5.20
N ARG A 302 10.97 -9.22 5.08
CA ARG A 302 10.19 -10.24 4.38
C ARG A 302 10.52 -10.32 2.90
N ALA A 303 10.71 -9.20 2.22
CA ALA A 303 11.11 -9.16 0.82
C ALA A 303 12.48 -9.85 0.60
N GLN A 304 13.47 -9.62 1.49
CA GLN A 304 14.76 -10.30 1.47
C GLN A 304 14.61 -11.82 1.70
N GLU A 305 13.85 -12.20 2.72
CA GLU A 305 13.62 -13.61 3.07
C GLU A 305 13.00 -14.40 1.90
N VAL A 306 11.93 -13.85 1.33
CA VAL A 306 11.16 -14.49 0.25
C VAL A 306 11.98 -14.63 -1.03
N SER A 307 12.72 -13.60 -1.41
CA SER A 307 13.48 -13.56 -2.66
C SER A 307 14.88 -14.17 -2.55
N GLY A 308 15.44 -14.26 -1.35
CA GLY A 308 16.85 -14.60 -1.13
C GLY A 308 17.82 -13.53 -1.63
N VAL A 309 17.35 -12.30 -1.87
CA VAL A 309 18.17 -11.15 -2.30
C VAL A 309 18.37 -10.21 -1.11
N ASP A 310 19.59 -10.09 -0.63
CA ASP A 310 19.89 -9.30 0.57
C ASP A 310 19.86 -7.79 0.32
N LYS A 311 20.24 -7.35 -0.88
CA LYS A 311 20.31 -5.92 -1.20
C LYS A 311 18.93 -5.37 -1.53
N ILE A 312 18.51 -4.34 -0.77
CA ILE A 312 17.35 -3.50 -1.13
C ILE A 312 17.88 -2.24 -1.83
N TYR A 313 17.49 -2.05 -3.08
CA TYR A 313 17.87 -0.88 -3.86
C TYR A 313 17.00 0.32 -3.57
N ALA A 314 15.68 0.14 -3.57
CA ALA A 314 14.74 1.22 -3.31
C ALA A 314 13.53 0.77 -2.48
N LEU A 315 13.05 1.66 -1.62
CA LEU A 315 11.77 1.57 -0.93
C LEU A 315 10.84 2.66 -1.46
N VAL A 316 9.67 2.27 -1.94
CA VAL A 316 8.70 3.15 -2.63
C VAL A 316 7.33 3.02 -1.99
N GLY A 317 6.59 4.12 -1.85
CA GLY A 317 5.16 4.13 -1.50
C GLY A 317 4.85 4.66 -0.11
N GLY A 318 3.72 4.22 0.47
CA GLY A 318 3.26 4.62 1.79
C GLY A 318 3.93 3.82 2.91
N PHE A 319 4.16 4.48 4.06
CA PHE A 319 4.88 3.90 5.20
C PHE A 319 4.07 3.97 6.50
N HIS A 320 2.86 4.50 6.45
CA HIS A 320 1.93 4.70 7.58
C HIS A 320 2.58 5.32 8.84
N LEU A 321 3.53 6.24 8.63
CA LEU A 321 4.25 6.91 9.70
C LEU A 321 3.72 8.31 10.02
N ALA A 322 2.68 8.78 9.29
CA ALA A 322 2.02 10.04 9.59
C ALA A 322 1.50 10.15 11.05
N PRO A 323 0.88 9.09 11.63
CA PRO A 323 0.42 9.13 13.03
C PRO A 323 1.51 8.78 14.05
N ALA A 324 2.75 8.49 13.62
CA ALA A 324 3.82 8.04 14.50
C ALA A 324 4.28 9.16 15.46
N PRO A 325 4.47 8.86 16.75
CA PRO A 325 5.19 9.74 17.66
C PRO A 325 6.66 9.91 17.23
N ASP A 326 7.27 11.07 17.56
CA ASP A 326 8.63 11.40 17.13
C ASP A 326 9.70 10.39 17.56
N ASP A 327 9.58 9.85 18.76
CA ASP A 327 10.52 8.84 19.29
C ASP A 327 10.42 7.50 18.54
N TYR A 328 9.20 7.09 18.21
CA TYR A 328 8.96 5.90 17.39
C TYR A 328 9.49 6.11 15.95
N LEU A 329 9.20 7.27 15.35
CA LEU A 329 9.67 7.63 14.02
C LEU A 329 11.20 7.57 13.92
N ARG A 330 11.92 8.10 14.93
CA ARG A 330 13.39 8.04 15.01
C ARG A 330 13.90 6.61 15.13
N GLN A 331 13.22 5.75 15.88
CA GLN A 331 13.59 4.34 15.98
C GLN A 331 13.41 3.63 14.64
N VAL A 332 12.29 3.83 13.95
CA VAL A 332 12.08 3.29 12.59
C VAL A 332 13.14 3.80 11.62
N MET A 333 13.47 5.10 11.65
CA MET A 333 14.52 5.68 10.81
C MET A 333 15.90 5.05 11.09
N ALA A 334 16.22 4.79 12.35
CA ALA A 334 17.48 4.15 12.72
C ALA A 334 17.57 2.68 12.21
N GLU A 335 16.45 1.94 12.25
CA GLU A 335 16.39 0.60 11.66
C GLU A 335 16.44 0.65 10.13
N LEU A 336 15.73 1.60 9.49
CA LEU A 336 15.73 1.76 8.04
C LEU A 336 17.13 2.01 7.47
N LYS A 337 17.95 2.79 8.14
CA LYS A 337 19.35 3.06 7.74
C LYS A 337 20.22 1.81 7.65
N LYS A 338 19.89 0.74 8.37
CA LYS A 338 20.65 -0.52 8.35
C LYS A 338 20.52 -1.31 7.04
N PHE A 339 19.49 -1.02 6.22
CA PHE A 339 19.30 -1.67 4.92
C PHE A 339 20.17 -1.09 3.79
N ASP A 340 20.85 0.03 4.04
CA ASP A 340 21.69 0.71 3.05
C ASP A 340 21.00 0.95 1.70
N LEU A 341 19.74 1.41 1.76
CA LEU A 341 18.96 1.77 0.58
C LEU A 341 19.67 2.84 -0.25
N GLU A 342 19.57 2.75 -1.57
CA GLU A 342 20.02 3.84 -2.46
C GLU A 342 18.94 4.92 -2.60
N HIS A 343 17.64 4.53 -2.60
CA HIS A 343 16.54 5.47 -2.78
C HIS A 343 15.38 5.17 -1.83
N VAL A 344 14.76 6.24 -1.29
CA VAL A 344 13.54 6.20 -0.48
C VAL A 344 12.54 7.19 -1.07
N LEU A 345 11.39 6.69 -1.51
CA LEU A 345 10.34 7.43 -2.20
C LEU A 345 9.06 7.40 -1.35
N PRO A 346 8.98 8.22 -0.28
CA PRO A 346 7.80 8.25 0.58
C PRO A 346 6.62 8.91 -0.12
N MET A 347 5.48 8.24 -0.12
CA MET A 347 4.21 8.66 -0.68
C MET A 347 3.10 8.60 0.37
N HIS A 348 1.95 9.16 0.09
CA HIS A 348 0.68 8.94 0.77
C HIS A 348 0.78 9.05 2.31
N CYS A 349 0.52 7.96 3.02
CA CYS A 349 0.47 7.90 4.49
C CYS A 349 1.86 7.88 5.17
N SER A 350 2.96 8.00 4.41
CA SER A 350 4.30 8.17 5.01
C SER A 350 4.37 9.38 5.94
N GLY A 351 3.65 10.45 5.60
CA GLY A 351 3.53 11.65 6.40
C GLY A 351 4.66 12.67 6.21
N GLN A 352 4.33 13.94 6.42
CA GLN A 352 5.29 15.04 6.32
C GLN A 352 6.39 14.94 7.39
N ASN A 353 6.05 14.43 8.59
CA ASN A 353 6.98 14.17 9.68
C ASN A 353 8.12 13.20 9.26
N PHE A 354 7.79 12.12 8.54
CA PHE A 354 8.80 11.22 7.99
C PHE A 354 9.65 11.93 6.93
N VAL A 355 9.03 12.65 6.00
CA VAL A 355 9.74 13.37 4.94
C VAL A 355 10.71 14.40 5.53
N ASP A 356 10.29 15.13 6.55
CA ASP A 356 11.14 16.16 7.19
C ASP A 356 12.30 15.53 7.98
N LEU A 357 12.09 14.38 8.61
CA LEU A 357 13.15 13.64 9.25
C LEU A 357 14.12 13.06 8.20
N ALA A 358 13.61 12.50 7.10
CA ALA A 358 14.43 11.95 6.02
C ALA A 358 15.28 13.01 5.32
N LYS A 359 14.77 14.25 5.16
CA LYS A 359 15.57 15.40 4.66
C LYS A 359 16.76 15.72 5.56
N GLN A 360 16.65 15.48 6.87
CA GLN A 360 17.73 15.74 7.82
C GLN A 360 18.72 14.60 7.89
N GLU A 361 18.25 13.35 7.83
CA GLU A 361 19.04 12.19 8.18
C GLU A 361 19.52 11.34 6.99
N MET A 362 18.89 11.47 5.82
CA MET A 362 19.25 10.76 4.57
C MET A 362 18.89 11.58 3.31
N PRO A 363 19.28 12.88 3.23
CA PRO A 363 18.85 13.76 2.13
C PRO A 363 19.25 13.24 0.74
N GLU A 364 20.37 12.55 0.63
CA GLU A 364 20.89 11.98 -0.61
C GLU A 364 20.09 10.78 -1.13
N LYS A 365 19.35 10.11 -0.25
CA LYS A 365 18.50 8.94 -0.60
C LYS A 365 17.05 9.31 -0.83
N LEU A 366 16.63 10.47 -0.31
CA LEU A 366 15.25 10.90 -0.36
C LEU A 366 14.86 11.45 -1.74
N VAL A 367 13.82 10.88 -2.31
CA VAL A 367 13.17 11.39 -3.53
C VAL A 367 11.76 11.87 -3.16
N LEU A 368 11.51 13.16 -3.31
CA LEU A 368 10.16 13.72 -3.07
C LEU A 368 9.18 13.22 -4.13
N CYS A 369 7.98 12.88 -3.71
CA CYS A 369 6.92 12.32 -4.55
C CYS A 369 5.76 13.29 -4.75
N THR A 370 5.07 13.18 -5.88
CA THR A 370 3.87 13.98 -6.20
C THR A 370 3.10 13.33 -7.34
N THR A 371 1.79 13.39 -7.31
CA THR A 371 0.88 12.86 -8.33
C THR A 371 1.36 13.21 -9.75
N GLY A 372 1.34 12.21 -10.64
CA GLY A 372 1.77 12.32 -12.03
C GLY A 372 3.25 12.08 -12.27
N SER A 373 4.07 11.94 -11.23
CA SER A 373 5.51 11.67 -11.37
C SER A 373 5.77 10.27 -11.94
N ARG A 374 6.89 10.15 -12.63
CA ARG A 374 7.38 8.91 -13.20
C ARG A 374 8.79 8.65 -12.72
N TYR A 375 9.00 7.51 -12.10
CA TYR A 375 10.26 7.05 -11.55
C TYR A 375 10.74 5.86 -12.37
N THR A 376 11.86 6.00 -13.08
CA THR A 376 12.43 4.95 -13.92
C THR A 376 13.68 4.42 -13.26
N PHE A 377 13.61 3.16 -12.84
CA PHE A 377 14.75 2.41 -12.28
C PHE A 377 15.36 1.53 -13.37
N THR A 378 16.68 1.55 -13.50
CA THR A 378 17.44 0.75 -14.48
C THR A 378 18.52 -0.07 -13.80
N ALA A 379 18.70 -1.33 -14.28
CA ALA A 379 19.70 -2.25 -13.78
C ALA A 379 21.15 -1.76 -13.99
#